data_0b44dd5990f73ffe149a43d6c0f579ca
#
_entry.id   0b44dd5990f73ffe149a43d6c0f579ca
#
_cell.length_a   1.000
_cell.length_b   1.000
_cell.length_c   1.000
_cell.angle_alpha   90.00
_cell.angle_beta   90.00
_cell.angle_gamma   90.00
#
_symmetry.space_group_name_H-M   'P 1'
#
loop_
_entity.id
_entity.type
_entity.pdbx_description
1 polymer ?
#
loop_
_entity_poly.entity_id
_entity_poly.type
_entity_poly.pdbx_seq_one_letter_code
_entity_poly.pdbx_strand_id
1 'polypeptide(L)'
;MYKRQAEGDYYLELYHGSTIAFKDMALSILPHLMTTAAKKNGVTNEIVILAATSGDTGKAAMAGFADVPGTRIIVFYPKGGVSRVQELQMVTQKGDNTAVVAIHGNFDDAQTGVKKIFGDREFEKRLAAKGFQLSSANSINVGRLVPQIVYYVYAYAKLVENGEIENGEVINVTVPTGNFGNILAAYLAKQMGVPIGRLICA
;
A
#
# COMPACT_ATOMS: atom_id res chain seq x y z
N MET A 1 -4.81 7.68 -14.99
CA MET A 1 -4.64 8.51 -16.21
C MET A 1 -3.17 8.85 -16.38
N TYR A 2 -2.72 9.12 -17.59
CA TYR A 2 -1.40 9.72 -17.82
C TYR A 2 -1.55 11.08 -18.49
N LYS A 3 -0.54 11.91 -18.35
CA LYS A 3 -0.50 13.25 -18.94
C LYS A 3 0.83 13.44 -19.68
N ARG A 4 0.75 13.86 -20.95
CA ARG A 4 1.93 14.28 -21.73
C ARG A 4 2.36 15.68 -21.30
N GLN A 5 3.62 15.87 -20.94
CA GLN A 5 4.17 17.17 -20.53
C GLN A 5 5.12 17.76 -21.57
N ALA A 6 5.88 16.89 -22.25
CA ALA A 6 6.77 17.24 -23.35
C ALA A 6 6.81 16.09 -24.35
N GLU A 7 7.50 16.27 -25.46
CA GLU A 7 7.69 15.20 -26.44
C GLU A 7 8.48 14.05 -25.80
N GLY A 8 7.88 12.85 -25.81
CA GLY A 8 8.46 11.65 -25.23
C GLY A 8 8.35 11.52 -23.70
N ASP A 9 7.81 12.54 -22.99
CA ASP A 9 7.64 12.50 -21.53
C ASP A 9 6.17 12.36 -21.14
N TYR A 10 5.86 11.32 -20.36
CA TYR A 10 4.51 10.99 -19.91
C TYR A 10 4.49 10.80 -18.39
N TYR A 11 3.42 11.27 -17.74
CA TYR A 11 3.23 11.19 -16.29
C TYR A 11 2.01 10.32 -15.99
N LEU A 12 2.23 9.19 -15.31
CA LEU A 12 1.14 8.39 -14.78
C LEU A 12 0.67 8.97 -13.45
N GLU A 13 -0.52 9.58 -13.47
CA GLU A 13 -1.12 10.21 -12.29
C GLU A 13 -1.78 9.17 -11.41
N LEU A 14 -1.22 8.90 -10.22
CA LEU A 14 -1.69 7.87 -9.29
C LEU A 14 -2.39 8.45 -8.03
N TYR A 15 -2.86 9.71 -8.11
CA TYR A 15 -3.51 10.41 -6.99
C TYR A 15 -5.03 10.57 -7.16
N HIS A 16 -5.65 9.80 -8.03
CA HIS A 16 -7.11 9.86 -8.28
C HIS A 16 -7.91 8.87 -7.40
N GLY A 17 -7.26 8.15 -6.48
CA GLY A 17 -7.91 7.26 -5.53
C GLY A 17 -8.55 8.00 -4.35
N SER A 18 -9.24 7.26 -3.49
CA SER A 18 -10.04 7.79 -2.37
C SER A 18 -9.24 8.61 -1.37
N THR A 19 -7.95 8.33 -1.21
CA THR A 19 -7.06 9.04 -0.28
C THR A 19 -5.96 9.82 -1.00
N ILE A 20 -6.07 10.00 -2.33
CA ILE A 20 -5.11 10.73 -3.17
C ILE A 20 -3.68 10.23 -3.03
N ALA A 21 -3.50 8.93 -2.89
CA ALA A 21 -2.21 8.27 -2.79
C ALA A 21 -2.11 7.12 -3.80
N PHE A 22 -0.92 6.91 -4.38
CA PHE A 22 -0.67 5.75 -5.27
C PHE A 22 -0.93 4.41 -4.59
N LYS A 23 -0.94 4.39 -3.26
CA LYS A 23 -1.16 3.22 -2.42
C LYS A 23 -2.61 2.73 -2.42
N ASP A 24 -3.55 3.58 -2.82
CA ASP A 24 -4.98 3.30 -2.75
C ASP A 24 -5.38 2.02 -3.49
N MET A 25 -4.88 1.81 -4.71
CA MET A 25 -5.20 0.61 -5.48
C MET A 25 -4.80 -0.66 -4.75
N ALA A 26 -3.56 -0.74 -4.28
CA ALA A 26 -3.07 -1.94 -3.59
C ALA A 26 -3.78 -2.15 -2.25
N LEU A 27 -4.06 -1.08 -1.53
CA LEU A 27 -4.69 -1.16 -0.20
C LEU A 27 -6.20 -1.37 -0.27
N SER A 28 -6.87 -1.01 -1.36
CA SER A 28 -8.28 -1.33 -1.57
C SER A 28 -8.51 -2.82 -1.86
N ILE A 29 -7.57 -3.50 -2.51
CA ILE A 29 -7.70 -4.93 -2.84
C ILE A 29 -7.10 -5.85 -1.76
N LEU A 30 -6.09 -5.39 -1.03
CA LEU A 30 -5.36 -6.19 -0.03
C LEU A 30 -6.26 -6.86 1.01
N PRO A 31 -7.24 -6.17 1.63
CA PRO A 31 -8.13 -6.81 2.62
C PRO A 31 -8.88 -8.00 2.03
N HIS A 32 -9.38 -7.87 0.82
CA HIS A 32 -10.13 -8.93 0.13
C HIS A 32 -9.24 -10.12 -0.24
N LEU A 33 -8.00 -9.88 -0.65
CA LEU A 33 -7.02 -10.95 -0.87
C LEU A 33 -6.72 -11.69 0.43
N MET A 34 -6.51 -10.95 1.53
CA MET A 34 -6.19 -11.53 2.83
C MET A 34 -7.35 -12.36 3.39
N THR A 35 -8.57 -11.85 3.38
CA THR A 35 -9.75 -12.55 3.89
C THR A 35 -10.10 -13.77 3.03
N THR A 36 -9.94 -13.68 1.71
CA THR A 36 -10.11 -14.80 0.80
C THR A 36 -9.08 -15.89 1.06
N ALA A 37 -7.81 -15.50 1.23
CA ALA A 37 -6.73 -16.44 1.55
C ALA A 37 -6.94 -17.09 2.91
N ALA A 38 -7.34 -16.34 3.94
CA ALA A 38 -7.67 -16.86 5.26
C ALA A 38 -8.78 -17.91 5.17
N LYS A 39 -9.89 -17.60 4.52
CA LYS A 39 -11.01 -18.52 4.30
C LYS A 39 -10.58 -19.80 3.57
N LYS A 40 -9.79 -19.66 2.50
CA LYS A 40 -9.27 -20.80 1.71
C LYS A 40 -8.37 -21.72 2.52
N ASN A 41 -7.65 -21.18 3.49
CA ASN A 41 -6.74 -21.93 4.36
C ASN A 41 -7.36 -22.34 5.72
N GLY A 42 -8.67 -22.18 5.90
CA GLY A 42 -9.36 -22.56 7.12
C GLY A 42 -8.99 -21.71 8.35
N VAL A 43 -8.44 -20.52 8.14
CA VAL A 43 -8.11 -19.57 9.22
C VAL A 43 -9.39 -18.90 9.67
N THR A 44 -9.72 -19.04 10.96
CA THR A 44 -10.94 -18.50 11.58
C THR A 44 -10.68 -17.24 12.41
N ASN A 45 -9.40 -16.96 12.73
CA ASN A 45 -9.02 -15.79 13.52
C ASN A 45 -9.24 -14.50 12.71
N GLU A 46 -9.74 -13.47 13.40
CA GLU A 46 -9.87 -12.13 12.84
C GLU A 46 -8.48 -11.51 12.62
N ILE A 47 -8.25 -10.94 11.44
CA ILE A 47 -6.95 -10.38 11.07
C ILE A 47 -6.82 -8.95 11.60
N VAL A 48 -5.88 -8.72 12.50
CA VAL A 48 -5.59 -7.40 13.05
C VAL A 48 -4.38 -6.81 12.35
N ILE A 49 -4.60 -5.76 11.58
CA ILE A 49 -3.55 -5.04 10.88
C ILE A 49 -2.94 -3.99 11.81
N LEU A 50 -1.63 -4.07 11.99
CA LEU A 50 -0.87 -3.00 12.64
C LEU A 50 -0.05 -2.28 11.57
N ALA A 51 -0.19 -0.97 11.48
CA ALA A 51 0.55 -0.14 10.54
C ALA A 51 1.16 1.07 11.24
N ALA A 52 2.47 1.25 11.09
CA ALA A 52 3.13 2.52 11.37
C ALA A 52 3.14 3.36 10.11
N THR A 53 2.88 4.66 10.22
CA THR A 53 2.79 5.55 9.07
C THR A 53 3.46 6.91 9.30
N SER A 54 4.02 7.45 8.23
CA SER A 54 4.40 8.86 8.11
C SER A 54 3.31 9.70 7.40
N GLY A 55 2.10 9.12 7.21
CA GLY A 55 0.94 9.78 6.63
C GLY A 55 0.19 8.93 5.61
N ASP A 56 0.71 8.79 4.41
CA ASP A 56 -0.01 8.19 3.26
C ASP A 56 -0.42 6.73 3.44
N THR A 57 0.46 5.90 3.99
CA THR A 57 0.14 4.48 4.19
C THR A 57 -1.01 4.31 5.17
N GLY A 58 -0.99 5.06 6.28
CA GLY A 58 -2.02 4.94 7.32
C GLY A 58 -3.40 5.29 6.80
N LYS A 59 -3.56 6.47 6.18
CA LYS A 59 -4.85 6.91 5.62
C LYS A 59 -5.39 5.95 4.56
N ALA A 60 -4.52 5.50 3.64
CA ALA A 60 -4.93 4.60 2.56
C ALA A 60 -5.27 3.18 3.09
N ALA A 61 -4.53 2.68 4.07
CA ALA A 61 -4.82 1.41 4.71
C ALA A 61 -6.13 1.47 5.50
N MET A 62 -6.36 2.52 6.29
CA MET A 62 -7.63 2.68 7.00
C MET A 62 -8.81 2.71 6.05
N ALA A 63 -8.73 3.48 4.96
CA ALA A 63 -9.80 3.54 3.96
C ALA A 63 -10.05 2.19 3.28
N GLY A 64 -8.98 1.44 2.96
CA GLY A 64 -9.10 0.13 2.30
C GLY A 64 -9.63 -0.98 3.20
N PHE A 65 -9.31 -0.94 4.51
CA PHE A 65 -9.76 -1.94 5.49
C PHE A 65 -11.07 -1.58 6.20
N ALA A 66 -11.57 -0.34 6.03
CA ALA A 66 -12.81 0.10 6.69
C ALA A 66 -13.98 -0.84 6.38
N ASP A 67 -14.59 -1.36 7.44
CA ASP A 67 -15.76 -2.24 7.41
C ASP A 67 -15.60 -3.54 6.59
N VAL A 68 -14.36 -3.96 6.30
CA VAL A 68 -14.11 -5.27 5.68
C VAL A 68 -14.24 -6.37 6.74
N PRO A 69 -15.24 -7.29 6.59
CA PRO A 69 -15.47 -8.33 7.58
C PRO A 69 -14.25 -9.24 7.81
N GLY A 70 -14.01 -9.60 9.06
CA GLY A 70 -12.87 -10.46 9.45
C GLY A 70 -11.53 -9.71 9.53
N THR A 71 -11.57 -8.38 9.48
CA THR A 71 -10.37 -7.54 9.65
C THR A 71 -10.57 -6.44 10.66
N ARG A 72 -9.49 -6.06 11.33
CA ARG A 72 -9.36 -4.81 12.12
C ARG A 72 -8.08 -4.10 11.72
N ILE A 73 -8.06 -2.79 11.83
CA ILE A 73 -6.85 -2.01 11.56
C ILE A 73 -6.58 -1.00 12.66
N ILE A 74 -5.33 -0.97 13.11
CA ILE A 74 -4.80 0.01 14.05
C ILE A 74 -3.60 0.70 13.41
N VAL A 75 -3.70 2.01 13.25
CA VAL A 75 -2.64 2.82 12.64
C VAL A 75 -1.97 3.67 13.71
N PHE A 76 -0.64 3.61 13.76
CA PHE A 76 0.18 4.44 14.64
C PHE A 76 0.89 5.52 13.83
N TYR A 77 0.77 6.78 14.24
CA TYR A 77 1.43 7.89 13.59
C TYR A 77 2.09 8.84 14.61
N PRO A 78 3.18 9.53 14.25
CA PRO A 78 3.81 10.50 15.13
C PRO A 78 2.93 11.77 15.25
N LYS A 79 2.57 12.15 16.47
CA LYS A 79 1.82 13.38 16.73
C LYS A 79 2.60 14.59 16.25
N GLY A 80 2.01 15.38 15.34
CA GLY A 80 2.69 16.51 14.69
C GLY A 80 3.72 16.13 13.62
N GLY A 81 3.93 14.84 13.34
CA GLY A 81 4.88 14.34 12.32
C GLY A 81 4.23 13.97 10.98
N VAL A 82 2.95 14.27 10.81
CA VAL A 82 2.21 14.11 9.54
C VAL A 82 1.56 15.44 9.15
N SER A 83 1.23 15.62 7.88
CA SER A 83 0.53 16.83 7.47
C SER A 83 -0.89 16.88 8.08
N ARG A 84 -1.43 18.09 8.24
CA ARG A 84 -2.78 18.26 8.79
C ARG A 84 -3.85 17.52 7.97
N VAL A 85 -3.70 17.50 6.65
CA VAL A 85 -4.62 16.78 5.76
C VAL A 85 -4.55 15.27 6.02
N GLN A 86 -3.34 14.71 6.09
CA GLN A 86 -3.15 13.29 6.38
C GLN A 86 -3.68 12.89 7.76
N GLU A 87 -3.44 13.72 8.78
CA GLU A 87 -3.99 13.52 10.11
C GLU A 87 -5.52 13.49 10.07
N LEU A 88 -6.15 14.50 9.46
CA LEU A 88 -7.59 14.58 9.33
C LEU A 88 -8.17 13.37 8.60
N GLN A 89 -7.54 12.94 7.50
CA GLN A 89 -7.97 11.73 6.77
C GLN A 89 -7.96 10.47 7.65
N MET A 90 -7.03 10.36 8.61
CA MET A 90 -6.99 9.24 9.54
C MET A 90 -8.00 9.38 10.68
N VAL A 91 -8.02 10.52 11.36
CA VAL A 91 -8.87 10.69 12.56
C VAL A 91 -10.36 10.83 12.25
N THR A 92 -10.72 11.17 11.00
CA THR A 92 -12.11 11.22 10.56
C THR A 92 -12.55 9.99 9.76
N GLN A 93 -11.66 9.01 9.57
CA GLN A 93 -12.02 7.77 8.88
C GLN A 93 -13.13 7.06 9.64
N LYS A 94 -14.21 6.78 8.96
CA LYS A 94 -15.33 5.98 9.48
C LYS A 94 -15.04 4.48 9.30
N GLY A 95 -15.62 3.68 10.17
CA GLY A 95 -15.52 2.22 10.13
C GLY A 95 -15.43 1.66 11.55
N ASP A 96 -16.25 0.66 11.87
CA ASP A 96 -16.32 0.06 13.22
C ASP A 96 -15.08 -0.78 13.56
N ASN A 97 -14.29 -1.10 12.56
CA ASN A 97 -13.08 -1.92 12.66
C ASN A 97 -11.79 -1.12 12.54
N THR A 98 -11.85 0.22 12.55
CA THR A 98 -10.69 1.10 12.37
C THR A 98 -10.32 1.83 13.66
N ALA A 99 -9.02 1.94 13.95
CA ALA A 99 -8.51 2.74 15.05
C ALA A 99 -7.22 3.45 14.63
N VAL A 100 -7.02 4.67 15.14
CA VAL A 100 -5.81 5.44 14.93
C VAL A 100 -5.26 5.93 16.27
N VAL A 101 -3.95 5.83 16.42
CA VAL A 101 -3.23 6.19 17.65
C VAL A 101 -2.08 7.14 17.32
N ALA A 102 -2.14 8.34 17.85
CA ALA A 102 -1.03 9.28 17.83
C ALA A 102 0.00 8.89 18.91
N ILE A 103 1.26 8.78 18.54
CA ILE A 103 2.34 8.51 19.51
C ILE A 103 3.18 9.77 19.73
N HIS A 104 3.77 9.88 20.91
CA HIS A 104 4.84 10.84 21.18
C HIS A 104 6.16 10.23 20.72
N GLY A 105 6.74 10.77 19.64
CA GLY A 105 7.93 10.26 18.98
C GLY A 105 7.91 10.55 17.48
N ASN A 106 8.78 9.92 16.76
CA ASN A 106 8.87 10.04 15.29
C ASN A 106 8.37 8.77 14.58
N PHE A 107 8.46 8.73 13.27
CA PHE A 107 8.02 7.57 12.46
C PHE A 107 8.81 6.30 12.79
N ASP A 108 10.11 6.41 13.07
CA ASP A 108 10.96 5.26 13.39
C ASP A 108 10.59 4.66 14.74
N ASP A 109 10.16 5.49 15.69
CA ASP A 109 9.63 5.02 16.99
C ASP A 109 8.35 4.22 16.79
N ALA A 110 7.42 4.72 15.96
CA ALA A 110 6.19 4.00 15.63
C ALA A 110 6.49 2.66 14.94
N GLN A 111 7.41 2.66 13.97
CA GLN A 111 7.80 1.46 13.23
C GLN A 111 8.49 0.44 14.14
N THR A 112 9.37 0.90 15.02
CA THR A 112 10.07 0.06 16.00
C THR A 112 9.07 -0.55 16.99
N GLY A 113 8.10 0.23 17.46
CA GLY A 113 7.03 -0.26 18.34
C GLY A 113 6.22 -1.37 17.68
N VAL A 114 5.78 -1.18 16.45
CA VAL A 114 5.05 -2.20 15.67
C VAL A 114 5.91 -3.46 15.47
N LYS A 115 7.20 -3.31 15.12
CA LYS A 115 8.12 -4.46 14.97
C LYS A 115 8.30 -5.23 16.29
N LYS A 116 8.37 -4.54 17.43
CA LYS A 116 8.43 -5.19 18.75
C LYS A 116 7.17 -6.01 19.03
N ILE A 117 5.99 -5.50 18.72
CA ILE A 117 4.72 -6.22 18.86
C ILE A 117 4.73 -7.50 18.00
N PHE A 118 5.16 -7.42 16.75
CA PHE A 118 5.29 -8.61 15.88
C PHE A 118 6.32 -9.62 16.35
N GLY A 119 7.34 -9.20 17.11
CA GLY A 119 8.36 -10.06 17.71
C GLY A 119 7.95 -10.69 19.04
N ASP A 120 6.86 -10.22 19.67
CA ASP A 120 6.41 -10.71 20.98
C ASP A 120 5.53 -11.97 20.83
N ARG A 121 6.19 -13.12 20.95
CA ARG A 121 5.53 -14.44 20.83
C ARG A 121 4.51 -14.73 21.93
N GLU A 122 4.70 -14.19 23.12
CA GLU A 122 3.75 -14.34 24.22
C GLU A 122 2.46 -13.53 23.93
N PHE A 123 2.63 -12.33 23.42
CA PHE A 123 1.50 -11.50 23.01
C PHE A 123 0.74 -12.13 21.84
N GLU A 124 1.46 -12.66 20.83
CA GLU A 124 0.87 -13.37 19.69
C GLU A 124 -0.01 -14.54 20.15
N LYS A 125 0.50 -15.39 21.07
CA LYS A 125 -0.26 -16.51 21.63
C LYS A 125 -1.51 -16.06 22.39
N ARG A 126 -1.41 -14.98 23.18
CA ARG A 126 -2.57 -14.42 23.90
C ARG A 126 -3.65 -13.89 22.95
N LEU A 127 -3.24 -13.27 21.84
CA LEU A 127 -4.17 -12.81 20.82
C LEU A 127 -4.82 -13.99 20.08
N ALA A 128 -4.04 -14.99 19.70
CA ALA A 128 -4.54 -16.18 19.03
C ALA A 128 -5.58 -16.93 19.88
N ALA A 129 -5.36 -17.03 21.20
CA ALA A 129 -6.31 -17.63 22.15
C ALA A 129 -7.63 -16.83 22.24
N LYS A 130 -7.64 -15.55 21.82
CA LYS A 130 -8.84 -14.70 21.74
C LYS A 130 -9.43 -14.62 20.35
N GLY A 131 -8.96 -15.41 19.40
CA GLY A 131 -9.44 -15.41 18.02
C GLY A 131 -8.87 -14.32 17.13
N PHE A 132 -7.72 -13.75 17.47
CA PHE A 132 -7.05 -12.71 16.66
C PHE A 132 -5.70 -13.18 16.13
N GLN A 133 -5.31 -12.69 14.97
CA GLN A 133 -3.97 -12.84 14.43
C GLN A 133 -3.44 -11.51 13.89
N LEU A 134 -2.16 -11.24 14.10
CA LEU A 134 -1.52 -10.02 13.63
C LEU A 134 -1.10 -10.12 12.17
N SER A 135 -1.23 -9.02 11.45
CA SER A 135 -0.69 -8.84 10.11
C SER A 135 -0.33 -7.37 9.86
N SER A 136 0.28 -7.08 8.71
CA SER A 136 0.75 -5.75 8.37
C SER A 136 0.23 -5.31 6.99
N ALA A 137 -0.08 -4.01 6.86
CA ALA A 137 -0.32 -3.35 5.58
C ALA A 137 0.87 -2.51 5.09
N ASN A 138 2.04 -2.65 5.71
CA ASN A 138 3.25 -1.98 5.26
C ASN A 138 3.86 -2.65 4.01
N SER A 139 4.88 -2.02 3.40
CA SER A 139 5.48 -2.46 2.13
C SER A 139 6.15 -3.84 2.16
N ILE A 140 6.34 -4.44 3.33
CA ILE A 140 6.81 -5.82 3.50
C ILE A 140 5.76 -6.86 3.07
N ASN A 141 4.49 -6.49 2.97
CA ASN A 141 3.43 -7.40 2.57
C ASN A 141 3.39 -7.52 1.04
N VAL A 142 3.64 -8.74 0.53
CA VAL A 142 3.62 -9.03 -0.90
C VAL A 142 2.27 -8.75 -1.57
N GLY A 143 1.17 -8.93 -0.85
CA GLY A 143 -0.17 -8.58 -1.31
C GLY A 143 -0.38 -7.09 -1.54
N ARG A 144 0.52 -6.25 -1.00
CA ARG A 144 0.59 -4.83 -1.31
C ARG A 144 1.49 -4.51 -2.49
N LEU A 145 2.50 -5.35 -2.77
CA LEU A 145 3.43 -5.18 -3.88
C LEU A 145 2.79 -5.57 -5.22
N VAL A 146 2.21 -6.77 -5.28
CA VAL A 146 1.71 -7.38 -6.51
C VAL A 146 0.69 -6.51 -7.25
N PRO A 147 -0.32 -5.90 -6.60
CA PRO A 147 -1.28 -5.04 -7.31
C PRO A 147 -0.65 -3.81 -7.97
N GLN A 148 0.52 -3.36 -7.52
CA GLN A 148 1.20 -2.21 -8.12
C GLN A 148 1.82 -2.52 -9.49
N ILE A 149 2.01 -3.78 -9.84
CA ILE A 149 2.45 -4.21 -11.18
C ILE A 149 1.48 -3.68 -12.25
N VAL A 150 0.20 -3.64 -11.92
CA VAL A 150 -0.87 -3.17 -12.82
C VAL A 150 -0.62 -1.75 -13.32
N TYR A 151 -0.02 -0.88 -12.51
CA TYR A 151 0.29 0.50 -12.94
C TYR A 151 1.14 0.53 -14.21
N TYR A 152 2.17 -0.31 -14.26
CA TYR A 152 3.14 -0.34 -15.35
C TYR A 152 2.59 -1.02 -16.60
N VAL A 153 1.85 -2.12 -16.42
CA VAL A 153 1.14 -2.78 -17.52
C VAL A 153 0.10 -1.84 -18.12
N TYR A 154 -0.69 -1.18 -17.27
CA TYR A 154 -1.71 -0.23 -17.70
C TYR A 154 -1.11 0.98 -18.42
N ALA A 155 -0.05 1.57 -17.85
CA ALA A 155 0.62 2.73 -18.46
C ALA A 155 1.15 2.38 -19.83
N TYR A 156 1.85 1.26 -19.98
CA TYR A 156 2.36 0.78 -21.25
C TYR A 156 1.23 0.55 -22.27
N ALA A 157 0.20 -0.19 -21.88
CA ALA A 157 -0.93 -0.47 -22.75
C ALA A 157 -1.63 0.82 -23.23
N LYS A 158 -1.77 1.81 -22.36
CA LYS A 158 -2.38 3.11 -22.70
C LYS A 158 -1.52 3.94 -23.66
N LEU A 159 -0.21 3.89 -23.57
CA LEU A 159 0.67 4.55 -24.52
C LEU A 159 0.52 3.94 -25.91
N VAL A 160 0.48 2.61 -26.01
CA VAL A 160 0.25 1.90 -27.27
C VAL A 160 -1.15 2.18 -27.82
N GLU A 161 -2.20 2.07 -26.99
CA GLU A 161 -3.59 2.30 -27.40
C GLU A 161 -3.84 3.70 -27.97
N ASN A 162 -3.14 4.70 -27.43
CA ASN A 162 -3.26 6.08 -27.88
C ASN A 162 -2.29 6.45 -29.03
N GLY A 163 -1.50 5.48 -29.52
CA GLY A 163 -0.56 5.72 -30.62
C GLY A 163 0.65 6.60 -30.24
N GLU A 164 0.94 6.70 -28.96
CA GLU A 164 2.09 7.47 -28.47
C GLU A 164 3.42 6.69 -28.64
N ILE A 165 3.34 5.36 -28.63
CA ILE A 165 4.44 4.42 -28.89
C ILE A 165 3.93 3.25 -29.72
N GLU A 166 4.84 2.54 -30.40
CA GLU A 166 4.54 1.28 -31.05
C GLU A 166 4.53 0.10 -30.07
N ASN A 167 3.75 -0.94 -30.39
CA ASN A 167 3.75 -2.15 -29.57
C ASN A 167 5.12 -2.85 -29.64
N GLY A 168 5.74 -3.07 -28.51
CA GLY A 168 7.09 -3.61 -28.37
C GLY A 168 8.18 -2.54 -28.22
N GLU A 169 7.83 -1.26 -28.40
CA GLU A 169 8.77 -0.16 -28.16
C GLU A 169 9.15 -0.09 -26.68
N VAL A 170 10.44 0.12 -26.41
CA VAL A 170 10.99 0.12 -25.05
C VAL A 170 10.84 1.48 -24.41
N ILE A 171 10.19 1.53 -23.24
CA ILE A 171 10.07 2.74 -22.43
C ILE A 171 11.01 2.72 -21.22
N ASN A 172 11.45 3.87 -20.76
CA ASN A 172 12.12 4.04 -19.47
C ASN A 172 11.13 4.51 -18.42
N VAL A 173 11.31 4.08 -17.18
CA VAL A 173 10.40 4.43 -16.09
C VAL A 173 11.16 5.09 -14.96
N THR A 174 10.78 6.33 -14.63
CA THR A 174 11.29 7.06 -13.47
C THR A 174 10.28 6.98 -12.33
N VAL A 175 10.73 6.53 -11.16
CA VAL A 175 9.89 6.39 -9.98
C VAL A 175 10.45 7.25 -8.84
N PRO A 176 9.70 8.26 -8.36
CA PRO A 176 10.04 8.95 -7.12
C PRO A 176 9.96 7.94 -5.96
N THR A 177 11.09 7.64 -5.34
CA THR A 177 11.22 6.45 -4.50
C THR A 177 11.67 6.81 -3.08
N GLY A 178 10.78 6.59 -2.09
CA GLY A 178 11.19 6.48 -0.69
C GLY A 178 11.41 5.01 -0.31
N ASN A 179 10.32 4.20 -0.29
CA ASN A 179 10.38 2.75 -0.17
C ASN A 179 10.39 2.11 -1.56
N PHE A 180 11.25 1.13 -1.78
CA PHE A 180 11.48 0.51 -3.09
C PHE A 180 10.33 -0.37 -3.61
N GLY A 181 9.18 -0.46 -2.92
CA GLY A 181 8.06 -1.32 -3.32
C GLY A 181 7.50 -0.98 -4.70
N ASN A 182 7.30 0.29 -5.01
CA ASN A 182 6.71 0.67 -6.29
C ASN A 182 7.66 0.44 -7.47
N ILE A 183 8.95 0.80 -7.36
CA ILE A 183 9.94 0.52 -8.40
C ILE A 183 10.20 -0.99 -8.55
N LEU A 184 10.11 -1.77 -7.46
CA LEU A 184 10.16 -3.23 -7.52
C LEU A 184 8.99 -3.80 -8.33
N ALA A 185 7.79 -3.22 -8.20
CA ALA A 185 6.65 -3.61 -9.04
C ALA A 185 6.91 -3.33 -10.53
N ALA A 186 7.58 -2.22 -10.86
CA ALA A 186 8.04 -1.95 -12.24
C ALA A 186 9.04 -2.99 -12.72
N TYR A 187 9.99 -3.40 -11.87
CA TYR A 187 10.92 -4.47 -12.19
C TYR A 187 10.21 -5.80 -12.46
N LEU A 188 9.21 -6.14 -11.64
CA LEU A 188 8.42 -7.35 -11.86
C LEU A 188 7.62 -7.28 -13.16
N ALA A 189 7.01 -6.12 -13.48
CA ALA A 189 6.35 -5.90 -14.78
C ALA A 189 7.30 -6.16 -15.95
N LYS A 190 8.54 -5.65 -15.86
CA LYS A 190 9.59 -5.91 -16.84
C LYS A 190 9.91 -7.41 -16.96
N GLN A 191 10.05 -8.13 -15.85
CA GLN A 191 10.29 -9.58 -15.85
C GLN A 191 9.10 -10.38 -16.41
N MET A 192 7.89 -9.83 -16.34
CA MET A 192 6.68 -10.40 -16.95
C MET A 192 6.57 -10.12 -18.46
N GLY A 193 7.49 -9.37 -19.04
CA GLY A 193 7.57 -9.11 -20.48
C GLY A 193 7.08 -7.73 -20.93
N VAL A 194 6.73 -6.82 -19.99
CA VAL A 194 6.48 -5.42 -20.38
C VAL A 194 7.77 -4.79 -20.88
N PRO A 195 7.78 -4.13 -22.06
CA PRO A 195 8.98 -3.56 -22.66
C PRO A 195 9.50 -2.35 -21.88
N ILE A 196 10.08 -2.58 -20.71
CA ILE A 196 10.69 -1.58 -19.86
C ILE A 196 12.21 -1.68 -19.99
N GLY A 197 12.86 -0.59 -20.36
CA GLY A 197 14.30 -0.48 -20.45
C GLY A 197 14.95 -0.20 -19.09
N ARG A 198 15.17 1.09 -18.80
CA ARG A 198 15.77 1.54 -17.54
C ARG A 198 14.71 1.81 -16.49
N LEU A 199 14.99 1.41 -15.26
CA LEU A 199 14.28 1.85 -14.06
C LEU A 199 15.15 2.92 -13.38
N ILE A 200 14.60 4.09 -13.23
CA ILE A 200 15.30 5.26 -12.68
C ILE A 200 14.67 5.58 -11.32
N CYS A 201 15.48 5.50 -10.28
CA CYS A 201 15.10 5.87 -8.93
C CYS A 201 15.40 7.37 -8.73
N ALA A 202 14.39 8.19 -8.44
CA ALA A 202 14.51 9.63 -8.20
C ALA A 202 14.18 9.95 -6.72
#